data_f16588a9614f432c3af7639003acf91c
#
_entry.id   f16588a9614f432c3af7639003acf91c
#
_cell.length_a   1.000
_cell.length_b   1.000
_cell.length_c   1.000
_cell.angle_alpha   90.00
_cell.angle_beta   90.00
_cell.angle_gamma   90.00
#
_symmetry.space_group_name_H-M   'P 1'
#
loop_
_entity.id
_entity.type
_entity.pdbx_description
1 polymer ?
#
loop_
_entity_poly.entity_id
_entity_poly.type
_entity_poly.pdbx_seq_one_letter_code
_entity_poly.pdbx_strand_id
1 'polypeptide(L)'
;MTPNQYLWSQARDRLVVAVTDIGFSAELAELMARQLGSPKAIDRMVSYIRQAHPRTEEMLVDEMLAICAELETWRQKKESQEAQARYNS
;
A
#
# COMPACT_ATOMS: atom_id res chain seq x y z
N MET A 1 -6.77 17.44 11.86
CA MET A 1 -6.21 16.35 11.01
C MET A 1 -4.72 16.56 10.84
N THR A 2 -3.92 15.54 11.09
CA THR A 2 -2.47 15.62 10.90
C THR A 2 -2.10 15.57 9.42
N PRO A 3 -0.92 16.07 9.01
CA PRO A 3 -0.46 15.94 7.63
C PRO A 3 -0.46 14.50 7.11
N ASN A 4 -0.10 13.54 7.96
CA ASN A 4 -0.09 12.12 7.57
C ASN A 4 -1.50 11.59 7.31
N GLN A 5 -2.47 11.98 8.13
CA GLN A 5 -3.86 11.58 7.92
C GLN A 5 -4.43 12.18 6.63
N TYR A 6 -4.08 13.41 6.34
CA TYR A 6 -4.49 14.07 5.11
C TYR A 6 -3.94 13.36 3.88
N LEU A 7 -2.64 13.05 3.87
CA LEU A 7 -2.00 12.34 2.77
C LEU A 7 -2.58 10.94 2.59
N TRP A 8 -2.84 10.25 3.72
CA TRP A 8 -3.43 8.92 3.68
C TRP A 8 -4.84 8.97 3.07
N SER A 9 -5.66 9.94 3.48
CA SER A 9 -7.03 10.10 2.97
C SER A 9 -7.04 10.36 1.46
N GLN A 10 -6.11 11.17 0.97
CA GLN A 10 -5.98 11.42 -0.46
C GLN A 10 -5.57 10.18 -1.23
N ALA A 11 -4.62 9.42 -0.71
CA ALA A 11 -4.19 8.18 -1.32
C ALA A 11 -5.33 7.16 -1.34
N ARG A 12 -6.06 7.04 -0.23
CA ARG A 12 -7.24 6.17 -0.16
C ARG A 12 -8.27 6.55 -1.22
N ASP A 13 -8.54 7.83 -1.39
CA ASP A 13 -9.50 8.30 -2.39
C ASP A 13 -9.06 7.92 -3.80
N ARG A 14 -7.77 8.04 -4.11
CA ARG A 14 -7.24 7.60 -5.41
C ARG A 14 -7.40 6.10 -5.60
N LEU A 15 -7.19 5.32 -4.55
CA LEU A 15 -7.37 3.87 -4.61
C LEU A 15 -8.84 3.50 -4.84
N VAL A 16 -9.77 4.19 -4.17
CA VAL A 16 -11.20 3.97 -4.37
C VAL A 16 -11.57 4.20 -5.83
N VAL A 17 -11.09 5.30 -6.42
CA VAL A 17 -11.36 5.59 -7.83
C VAL A 17 -10.78 4.51 -8.74
N ALA A 18 -9.53 4.10 -8.53
CA ALA A 18 -8.89 3.08 -9.35
C ALA A 18 -9.60 1.74 -9.27
N VAL A 19 -10.00 1.32 -8.08
CA VAL A 19 -10.67 0.04 -7.84
C VAL A 19 -12.08 0.04 -8.44
N THR A 20 -12.84 1.11 -8.24
CA THR A 20 -14.20 1.20 -8.77
C THR A 20 -14.21 1.33 -10.29
N ASP A 21 -13.21 1.99 -10.88
CA ASP A 21 -13.06 2.11 -12.32
C ASP A 21 -12.94 0.76 -13.02
N ILE A 22 -12.37 -0.24 -12.36
CA ILE A 22 -12.26 -1.59 -12.92
C ILE A 22 -13.36 -2.54 -12.46
N GLY A 23 -14.40 -1.99 -11.82
CA GLY A 23 -15.62 -2.74 -11.52
C GLY A 23 -15.71 -3.37 -10.14
N PHE A 24 -14.78 -3.06 -9.22
CA PHE A 24 -14.84 -3.58 -7.86
C PHE A 24 -15.46 -2.55 -6.91
N SER A 25 -15.76 -2.98 -5.69
CA SER A 25 -16.47 -2.14 -4.72
C SER A 25 -15.55 -1.13 -4.02
N ALA A 26 -16.13 -0.01 -3.61
CA ALA A 26 -15.42 0.97 -2.79
C ALA A 26 -15.04 0.39 -1.42
N GLU A 27 -15.86 -0.50 -0.88
CA GLU A 27 -15.57 -1.19 0.39
C GLU A 27 -14.28 -1.99 0.31
N LEU A 28 -14.08 -2.71 -0.79
CA LEU A 28 -12.84 -3.46 -1.01
C LEU A 28 -11.64 -2.51 -1.03
N ALA A 29 -11.76 -1.37 -1.71
CA ALA A 29 -10.70 -0.37 -1.77
C ALA A 29 -10.36 0.16 -0.38
N GLU A 30 -11.35 0.43 0.45
CA GLU A 30 -11.13 0.93 1.81
C GLU A 30 -10.43 -0.11 2.70
N LEU A 31 -10.83 -1.37 2.59
CA LEU A 31 -10.16 -2.46 3.31
C LEU A 31 -8.70 -2.58 2.89
N MET A 32 -8.43 -2.51 1.58
CA MET A 32 -7.07 -2.57 1.08
C MET A 32 -6.23 -1.38 1.56
N ALA A 33 -6.80 -0.17 1.57
CA ALA A 33 -6.11 1.00 2.06
C ALA A 33 -5.68 0.84 3.52
N ARG A 34 -6.52 0.26 4.35
CA ARG A 34 -6.21 0.00 5.76
C ARG A 34 -5.08 -1.02 5.90
N GLN A 35 -5.10 -2.07 5.09
CA GLN A 35 -4.06 -3.10 5.11
C GLN A 35 -2.72 -2.57 4.61
N LEU A 36 -2.74 -1.74 3.57
CA LEU A 36 -1.53 -1.12 3.04
C LEU A 36 -0.92 -0.12 4.02
N GLY A 37 -1.74 0.64 4.71
CA GLY A 37 -1.38 1.42 5.87
C GLY A 37 -0.68 2.75 5.62
N SER A 38 0.04 2.91 4.51
CA SER A 38 0.76 4.16 4.23
C SER A 38 0.37 4.73 2.87
N PRO A 39 0.45 6.06 2.68
CA PRO A 39 0.18 6.67 1.38
C PRO A 39 1.05 6.09 0.27
N LYS A 40 2.31 5.82 0.55
CA LYS A 40 3.25 5.27 -0.42
C LYS A 40 2.83 3.88 -0.89
N ALA A 41 2.43 3.02 0.05
CA ALA A 41 1.95 1.67 -0.27
C ALA A 41 0.67 1.73 -1.08
N ILE A 42 -0.26 2.60 -0.70
CA ILE A 42 -1.52 2.79 -1.41
C ILE A 42 -1.26 3.26 -2.85
N ASP A 43 -0.35 4.22 -3.05
CA ASP A 43 -0.02 4.73 -4.37
C ASP A 43 0.62 3.65 -5.25
N ARG A 44 1.43 2.76 -4.68
CA ARG A 44 1.97 1.61 -5.41
C ARG A 44 0.86 0.70 -5.91
N MET A 45 -0.16 0.47 -5.08
CA MET A 45 -1.33 -0.32 -5.46
C MET A 45 -2.12 0.35 -6.59
N VAL A 46 -2.31 1.67 -6.52
CA VAL A 46 -2.98 2.44 -7.58
C VAL A 46 -2.22 2.29 -8.90
N SER A 47 -0.91 2.41 -8.88
CA SER A 47 -0.07 2.25 -10.08
C SER A 47 -0.22 0.86 -10.68
N TYR A 48 -0.23 -0.18 -9.86
CA TYR A 48 -0.45 -1.55 -10.31
C TYR A 48 -1.79 -1.70 -11.02
N ILE A 49 -2.86 -1.18 -10.41
CA ILE A 49 -4.22 -1.28 -10.97
C ILE A 49 -4.29 -0.61 -12.34
N ARG A 50 -3.69 0.57 -12.48
CA ARG A 50 -3.72 1.33 -13.73
C ARG A 50 -2.87 0.69 -14.84
N GLN A 51 -1.81 0.00 -14.49
CA GLN A 51 -0.93 -0.66 -15.46
C GLN A 51 -1.42 -2.06 -15.83
N ALA A 52 -1.82 -2.85 -14.83
CA ALA A 52 -2.14 -4.25 -15.03
C ALA A 52 -3.61 -4.53 -15.33
N HIS A 53 -4.51 -3.62 -14.96
CA HIS A 53 -5.95 -3.79 -15.10
C HIS A 53 -6.42 -5.16 -14.59
N PRO A 54 -6.19 -5.48 -13.30
CA PRO A 54 -6.52 -6.80 -12.76
C PRO A 54 -8.01 -7.09 -12.91
N ARG A 55 -8.33 -8.32 -13.29
CA ARG A 55 -9.71 -8.74 -13.57
C ARG A 55 -10.38 -9.43 -12.41
N THR A 56 -9.61 -9.88 -11.43
CA THR A 56 -10.15 -10.61 -10.27
C THR A 56 -9.72 -9.96 -8.98
N GLU A 57 -10.56 -10.14 -7.96
CA GLU A 57 -10.27 -9.69 -6.61
C GLU A 57 -9.01 -10.37 -6.06
N GLU A 58 -8.81 -11.63 -6.42
CA GLU A 58 -7.64 -12.41 -6.04
C GLU A 58 -6.34 -11.75 -6.50
N MET A 59 -6.30 -11.25 -7.73
CA MET A 59 -5.15 -10.53 -8.26
C MET A 59 -4.85 -9.26 -7.47
N LEU A 60 -5.89 -8.54 -7.06
CA LEU A 60 -5.76 -7.35 -6.23
C LEU A 60 -5.18 -7.69 -4.86
N VAL A 61 -5.71 -8.72 -4.22
CA VAL A 61 -5.27 -9.15 -2.90
C VAL A 61 -3.83 -9.64 -2.94
N ASP A 62 -3.48 -10.44 -3.94
CA ASP A 62 -2.11 -10.95 -4.10
C ASP A 62 -1.10 -9.81 -4.22
N GLU A 63 -1.40 -8.80 -5.01
CA GLU A 63 -0.50 -7.64 -5.16
C GLU A 63 -0.40 -6.84 -3.87
N MET A 64 -1.54 -6.64 -3.19
CA MET A 64 -1.56 -5.95 -1.90
C MET A 64 -0.65 -6.66 -0.89
N LEU A 65 -0.74 -7.97 -0.80
CA LEU A 65 0.09 -8.78 0.09
C LEU A 65 1.57 -8.69 -0.29
N ALA A 66 1.88 -8.68 -1.58
CA ALA A 66 3.25 -8.53 -2.06
C ALA A 66 3.83 -7.17 -1.67
N ILE A 67 3.05 -6.10 -1.81
CA ILE A 67 3.47 -4.75 -1.41
C ILE A 67 3.73 -4.69 0.10
N CYS A 68 2.83 -5.24 0.90
CA CYS A 68 2.98 -5.28 2.35
C CYS A 68 4.22 -6.06 2.77
N ALA A 69 4.48 -7.20 2.16
CA ALA A 69 5.66 -8.03 2.44
C ALA A 69 6.95 -7.30 2.08
N GLU A 70 6.97 -6.61 0.96
CA GLU A 70 8.12 -5.84 0.51
C GLU A 70 8.46 -4.69 1.47
N LEU A 71 7.44 -3.96 1.92
CA LEU A 71 7.62 -2.88 2.88
C LEU A 71 8.10 -3.39 4.24
N GLU A 72 7.59 -4.53 4.68
CA GLU A 72 8.03 -5.16 5.92
C GLU A 72 9.49 -5.58 5.84
N THR A 73 9.90 -6.18 4.72
CA THR A 73 11.30 -6.55 4.47
C THR A 73 12.21 -5.31 4.52
N TRP A 74 11.80 -4.21 3.92
CA TRP A 74 12.53 -2.95 3.98
C TRP A 74 12.69 -2.44 5.40
N ARG A 75 11.62 -2.50 6.19
CA ARG A 75 11.63 -2.06 7.59
C ARG A 75 12.59 -2.90 8.43
N GLN A 76 12.55 -4.21 8.30
CA GLN A 76 13.44 -5.13 9.01
C GLN A 76 14.89 -4.88 8.64
N LYS A 77 15.18 -4.67 7.37
CA LYS A 77 16.53 -4.40 6.88
C LYS A 77 17.07 -3.10 7.45
N LYS A 78 16.23 -2.06 7.51
CA LYS A 78 16.60 -0.77 8.08
C LYS A 78 16.89 -0.87 9.58
N GLU A 79 16.06 -1.58 10.32
CA GLU A 79 16.25 -1.81 11.75
C GLU A 79 17.56 -2.56 12.03
N SER A 80 17.88 -3.58 11.24
CA SER A 80 19.14 -4.33 11.36
C SER A 80 20.36 -3.44 11.13
N GLN A 81 20.29 -2.56 10.13
CA GLN A 81 21.38 -1.63 9.83
C GLN A 81 21.59 -0.64 10.97
N GLU A 82 20.53 -0.11 11.54
CA GLU A 82 20.59 0.81 12.68
C GLU A 82 21.19 0.12 13.92
N ALA A 83 20.77 -1.11 14.19
CA ALA A 83 21.30 -1.89 15.31
C ALA A 83 22.78 -2.16 15.14
N GLN A 84 23.24 -2.51 13.93
CA GLN A 84 24.67 -2.71 13.65
C GLN A 84 25.48 -1.43 13.82
N ALA A 85 24.95 -0.30 13.36
CA ALA A 85 25.62 0.99 13.50
C ALA A 85 25.82 1.36 14.96
N ARG A 86 24.82 1.10 15.81
CA ARG A 86 24.92 1.35 17.25
C ARG A 86 25.95 0.45 17.92
N TYR A 87 26.03 -0.80 17.47
CA TYR A 87 26.95 -1.79 18.05
C TYR A 87 28.39 -1.48 17.68
N ASN A 88 28.64 -0.95 16.49
CA ASN A 88 29.98 -0.68 15.96
C ASN A 88 30.48 0.73 16.25
N SER A 89 29.69 1.58 16.88
CA SER A 89 30.07 2.97 17.18
C SER A 89 30.83 3.13 18.53
#